data_8043a982901a39114bf884dd0d201835
#
_entry.id   8043a982901a39114bf884dd0d201835
#
_cell.length_a   1.000
_cell.length_b   1.000
_cell.length_c   1.000
_cell.angle_alpha   90.00
_cell.angle_beta   90.00
_cell.angle_gamma   90.00
#
_symmetry.space_group_name_H-M   'P 1'
#
loop_
_entity.id
_entity.type
_entity.pdbx_description
1 polymer ?
#
loop_
_entity_poly.entity_id
_entity_poly.type
_entity_poly.pdbx_seq_one_letter_code
_entity_poly.pdbx_strand_id
1 'polypeptide(L)'
;MRKLFFIFLIACLGNQKLLGQNYSIILGRPTDKSISVSLLFDQNTDFYIEYGTSAQTYTKTSSTYFSSANQTYTVSLSDLTVNTKYYYRLRYKNNAVTSFNASTEYFFQTQRNKGEAFTFTVESDEHLYDKKGIRSMYQVTLNNQALDKPDFMLSLGDIFGDDHYPTTITSNDLNLLHKDYRQYLGAICHSIPFYISLGNHEGENDFYLNQNPPNNLAVWGTYWRKYYYPNPSPNTFYSGNSEVEDYGVGNPENYYAWTWGDALFVVLDAYRYQSADGSSEKPKTWDWTLGKKQYDWMRSTL
;
A
#
# COMPACT_ATOMS: atom_id res chain seq x y z
N MET A 1 -45.84 -51.52 33.66
CA MET A 1 -44.65 -50.66 33.62
C MET A 1 -44.37 -50.29 32.18
N ARG A 2 -44.74 -49.06 31.81
CA ARG A 2 -44.54 -48.49 30.44
C ARG A 2 -43.19 -47.74 30.47
N LYS A 3 -42.22 -48.23 29.70
CA LYS A 3 -40.95 -47.50 29.51
C LYS A 3 -41.14 -46.42 28.46
N LEU A 4 -41.00 -45.15 28.87
CA LEU A 4 -40.93 -43.99 27.97
C LEU A 4 -39.50 -43.95 27.41
N PHE A 5 -39.37 -44.04 26.08
CA PHE A 5 -38.15 -43.74 25.34
C PHE A 5 -38.14 -42.26 25.01
N PHE A 6 -37.21 -41.50 25.61
CA PHE A 6 -36.90 -40.13 25.18
C PHE A 6 -35.89 -40.20 24.02
N ILE A 7 -36.30 -39.84 22.83
CA ILE A 7 -35.38 -39.63 21.72
C ILE A 7 -34.86 -38.20 21.83
N PHE A 8 -33.59 -38.06 22.20
CA PHE A 8 -32.86 -36.79 22.12
C PHE A 8 -32.45 -36.55 20.67
N LEU A 9 -33.15 -35.64 19.98
CA LEU A 9 -32.76 -35.15 18.67
C LEU A 9 -31.65 -34.12 18.88
N ILE A 10 -30.38 -34.56 18.77
CA ILE A 10 -29.24 -33.66 18.74
C ILE A 10 -29.26 -32.99 17.36
N ALA A 11 -29.80 -31.78 17.29
CA ALA A 11 -29.60 -30.91 16.15
C ALA A 11 -28.12 -30.50 16.10
N CYS A 12 -27.33 -31.15 15.25
CA CYS A 12 -26.04 -30.65 14.84
C CYS A 12 -26.25 -29.34 14.09
N LEU A 13 -26.27 -28.22 14.81
CA LEU A 13 -26.01 -26.92 14.23
C LEU A 13 -24.57 -26.94 13.75
N GLY A 14 -24.38 -27.41 12.53
CA GLY A 14 -23.13 -27.21 11.81
C GLY A 14 -22.86 -25.72 11.79
N ASN A 15 -21.82 -25.29 12.50
CA ASN A 15 -21.21 -23.99 12.29
C ASN A 15 -20.74 -23.95 10.84
N GLN A 16 -21.62 -23.59 9.93
CA GLN A 16 -21.21 -23.04 8.65
C GLN A 16 -20.46 -21.75 9.05
N LYS A 17 -19.12 -21.82 9.11
CA LYS A 17 -18.32 -20.63 8.89
C LYS A 17 -18.84 -20.08 7.56
N LEU A 18 -19.64 -19.03 7.60
CA LEU A 18 -19.77 -18.15 6.46
C LEU A 18 -18.33 -17.78 6.13
N LEU A 19 -17.80 -18.34 5.05
CA LEU A 19 -16.54 -17.90 4.46
C LEU A 19 -16.82 -16.47 4.01
N GLY A 20 -16.59 -15.52 4.93
CA GLY A 20 -16.65 -14.11 4.60
C GLY A 20 -15.68 -13.89 3.47
N GLN A 21 -16.09 -13.15 2.48
CA GLN A 21 -15.21 -12.71 1.40
C GLN A 21 -14.01 -11.98 2.02
N ASN A 22 -12.80 -12.44 1.71
CA ASN A 22 -11.60 -11.80 2.17
C ASN A 22 -11.26 -10.63 1.25
N TYR A 23 -10.92 -9.51 1.84
CA TYR A 23 -10.43 -8.34 1.13
C TYR A 23 -9.37 -7.63 1.97
N SER A 24 -8.51 -6.86 1.30
CA SER A 24 -7.62 -5.89 1.95
C SER A 24 -7.82 -4.50 1.36
N ILE A 25 -7.66 -3.49 2.20
CA ILE A 25 -7.73 -2.08 1.84
C ILE A 25 -6.40 -1.43 2.19
N ILE A 26 -5.79 -0.73 1.23
CA ILE A 26 -4.64 0.14 1.45
C ILE A 26 -5.01 1.54 1.01
N LEU A 27 -5.02 2.47 1.94
CA LEU A 27 -5.12 3.89 1.64
C LEU A 27 -3.75 4.44 1.20
N GLY A 28 -3.75 5.40 0.29
CA GLY A 28 -2.53 6.10 -0.10
C GLY A 28 -2.83 7.40 -0.81
N ARG A 29 -1.79 8.16 -1.07
CA ARG A 29 -1.87 9.46 -1.75
C ARG A 29 -2.93 10.40 -1.17
N PRO A 30 -3.04 10.58 0.17
CA PRO A 30 -3.95 11.57 0.73
C PRO A 30 -3.49 12.98 0.35
N THR A 31 -4.45 13.84 0.01
CA THR A 31 -4.21 15.24 -0.32
C THR A 31 -5.10 16.14 0.53
N ASP A 32 -5.15 17.43 0.19
CA ASP A 32 -6.10 18.39 0.75
C ASP A 32 -7.57 18.08 0.39
N LYS A 33 -7.80 17.36 -0.72
CA LYS A 33 -9.14 17.14 -1.27
C LYS A 33 -9.39 15.76 -1.88
N SER A 34 -8.47 14.82 -1.72
CA SER A 34 -8.63 13.46 -2.25
C SER A 34 -7.85 12.42 -1.45
N ILE A 35 -8.23 11.15 -1.64
CA ILE A 35 -7.48 9.98 -1.17
C ILE A 35 -7.68 8.83 -2.14
N SER A 36 -6.67 7.99 -2.30
CA SER A 36 -6.77 6.73 -3.05
C SER A 36 -7.08 5.58 -2.09
N VAL A 37 -8.06 4.77 -2.48
CA VAL A 37 -8.47 3.54 -1.77
C VAL A 37 -8.18 2.38 -2.69
N SER A 38 -7.10 1.64 -2.43
CA SER A 38 -6.74 0.44 -3.18
C SER A 38 -7.34 -0.79 -2.51
N LEU A 39 -8.13 -1.54 -3.26
CA LEU A 39 -8.86 -2.73 -2.81
C LEU A 39 -8.32 -3.97 -3.52
N LEU A 40 -8.27 -5.08 -2.80
CA LEU A 40 -7.97 -6.40 -3.35
C LEU A 40 -8.97 -7.39 -2.74
N PHE A 41 -9.73 -8.09 -3.59
CA PHE A 41 -10.69 -9.11 -3.19
C PHE A 41 -10.21 -10.50 -3.61
N ASP A 42 -10.55 -11.52 -2.84
CA ASP A 42 -10.31 -12.93 -3.19
C ASP A 42 -11.32 -13.51 -4.19
N GLN A 43 -12.43 -12.79 -4.44
CA GLN A 43 -13.51 -13.18 -5.36
C GLN A 43 -13.90 -12.00 -6.26
N ASN A 44 -14.55 -12.30 -7.38
CA ASN A 44 -15.20 -11.29 -8.22
C ASN A 44 -16.27 -10.55 -7.42
N THR A 45 -16.16 -9.22 -7.37
CA THR A 45 -16.89 -8.40 -6.41
C THR A 45 -17.41 -7.11 -7.04
N ASP A 46 -18.70 -6.85 -6.89
CA ASP A 46 -19.25 -5.51 -7.03
C ASP A 46 -19.08 -4.76 -5.70
N PHE A 47 -18.63 -3.52 -5.75
CA PHE A 47 -18.43 -2.73 -4.54
C PHE A 47 -18.62 -1.23 -4.77
N TYR A 48 -18.87 -0.52 -3.68
CA TYR A 48 -18.81 0.94 -3.59
C TYR A 48 -18.41 1.38 -2.17
N ILE A 49 -18.05 2.65 -2.01
CA ILE A 49 -17.59 3.23 -0.76
C ILE A 49 -18.61 4.28 -0.33
N GLU A 50 -19.10 4.17 0.90
CA GLU A 50 -19.89 5.19 1.59
C GLU A 50 -18.99 5.96 2.53
N TYR A 51 -19.07 7.29 2.53
CA TYR A 51 -18.21 8.12 3.38
C TYR A 51 -18.87 9.42 3.82
N GLY A 52 -18.36 10.00 4.91
CA GLY A 52 -18.86 11.24 5.49
C GLY A 52 -17.92 11.78 6.58
N THR A 53 -18.25 12.91 7.15
CA THR A 53 -17.42 13.60 8.17
C THR A 53 -17.81 13.30 9.61
N SER A 54 -18.87 12.53 9.82
CA SER A 54 -19.34 12.10 11.14
C SER A 54 -19.41 10.59 11.21
N ALA A 55 -18.98 10.01 12.32
CA ALA A 55 -19.03 8.57 12.54
C ALA A 55 -20.44 8.01 12.28
N GLN A 56 -20.51 6.89 11.61
CA GLN A 56 -21.75 6.17 11.25
C GLN A 56 -22.74 6.98 10.38
N THR A 57 -22.31 8.14 9.88
CA THR A 57 -23.13 9.00 9.00
C THR A 57 -22.43 9.21 7.66
N TYR A 58 -22.94 8.55 6.64
CA TYR A 58 -22.33 8.55 5.29
C TYR A 58 -23.22 9.38 4.36
N THR A 59 -22.78 10.58 4.05
CA THR A 59 -23.52 11.54 3.22
C THR A 59 -23.14 11.49 1.75
N LYS A 60 -22.04 10.78 1.43
CA LYS A 60 -21.52 10.61 0.09
C LYS A 60 -21.30 9.13 -0.23
N THR A 61 -21.39 8.80 -1.51
CA THR A 61 -21.10 7.46 -2.03
C THR A 61 -20.27 7.57 -3.31
N SER A 62 -19.35 6.64 -3.52
CA SER A 62 -18.70 6.47 -4.81
C SER A 62 -19.67 5.83 -5.83
N SER A 63 -19.26 5.78 -7.10
CA SER A 63 -19.89 4.88 -8.07
C SER A 63 -19.74 3.43 -7.61
N THR A 64 -20.59 2.54 -8.17
CA THR A 64 -20.40 1.09 -8.04
C THR A 64 -19.37 0.62 -9.06
N TYR A 65 -18.42 -0.19 -8.61
CA TYR A 65 -17.32 -0.75 -9.39
C TYR A 65 -17.37 -2.26 -9.35
N PHE A 66 -16.72 -2.90 -10.32
CA PHE A 66 -16.46 -4.32 -10.34
C PHE A 66 -14.95 -4.58 -10.24
N SER A 67 -14.54 -5.48 -9.37
CA SER A 67 -13.17 -5.97 -9.25
C SER A 67 -13.12 -7.47 -9.53
N SER A 68 -12.20 -7.88 -10.38
CA SER A 68 -11.90 -9.30 -10.58
C SER A 68 -11.15 -9.86 -9.38
N ALA A 69 -11.36 -11.15 -9.12
CA ALA A 69 -10.67 -11.87 -8.05
C ALA A 69 -9.14 -11.72 -8.16
N ASN A 70 -8.49 -11.43 -7.04
CA ASN A 70 -7.03 -11.28 -6.93
C ASN A 70 -6.43 -10.17 -7.81
N GLN A 71 -7.22 -9.19 -8.22
CA GLN A 71 -6.75 -8.00 -8.90
C GLN A 71 -7.00 -6.76 -8.03
N THR A 72 -6.02 -5.86 -7.99
CA THR A 72 -6.18 -4.58 -7.28
C THR A 72 -7.10 -3.66 -8.06
N TYR A 73 -7.92 -2.93 -7.34
CA TYR A 73 -8.75 -1.86 -7.89
C TYR A 73 -8.59 -0.61 -7.04
N THR A 74 -8.18 0.49 -7.64
CA THR A 74 -7.99 1.75 -6.90
C THR A 74 -9.09 2.75 -7.24
N VAL A 75 -9.80 3.19 -6.21
CA VAL A 75 -10.81 4.25 -6.28
C VAL A 75 -10.20 5.53 -5.74
N SER A 76 -10.39 6.64 -6.44
CA SER A 76 -10.08 7.97 -5.89
C SER A 76 -11.36 8.58 -5.31
N LEU A 77 -11.36 8.88 -4.03
CA LEU A 77 -12.37 9.73 -3.41
C LEU A 77 -11.90 11.18 -3.53
N SER A 78 -12.66 11.99 -4.23
CA SER A 78 -12.36 13.41 -4.51
C SER A 78 -13.37 14.35 -3.86
N ASP A 79 -13.18 15.66 -4.03
CA ASP A 79 -14.04 16.72 -3.50
C ASP A 79 -14.20 16.61 -1.97
N LEU A 80 -13.07 16.26 -1.33
CA LEU A 80 -12.95 16.25 0.11
C LEU A 80 -12.59 17.65 0.63
N THR A 81 -12.79 17.86 1.92
CA THR A 81 -12.43 19.09 2.64
C THR A 81 -11.07 18.91 3.30
N VAL A 82 -10.20 19.90 3.19
CA VAL A 82 -8.91 19.95 3.87
C VAL A 82 -9.07 19.89 5.40
N ASN A 83 -8.06 19.40 6.10
CA ASN A 83 -8.01 19.30 7.57
C ASN A 83 -9.24 18.60 8.19
N THR A 84 -9.73 17.58 7.52
CA THR A 84 -11.00 16.94 7.89
C THR A 84 -10.81 15.43 8.04
N LYS A 85 -11.30 14.90 9.16
CA LYS A 85 -11.41 13.45 9.36
C LYS A 85 -12.66 12.94 8.68
N TYR A 86 -12.49 11.94 7.81
CA TYR A 86 -13.56 11.21 7.15
C TYR A 86 -13.72 9.83 7.75
N TYR A 87 -14.96 9.38 7.86
CA TYR A 87 -15.34 8.02 8.18
C TYR A 87 -15.90 7.37 6.94
N TYR A 88 -15.57 6.09 6.71
CA TYR A 88 -16.05 5.39 5.54
C TYR A 88 -16.26 3.90 5.83
N ARG A 89 -17.03 3.26 4.99
CA ARG A 89 -17.16 1.81 4.94
C ARG A 89 -17.23 1.32 3.51
N LEU A 90 -16.77 0.10 3.31
CA LEU A 90 -16.91 -0.63 2.06
C LEU A 90 -18.27 -1.32 2.02
N ARG A 91 -18.97 -1.17 0.91
CA ARG A 91 -20.14 -1.97 0.58
C ARG A 91 -19.74 -2.91 -0.55
N TYR A 92 -19.98 -4.22 -0.37
CA TYR A 92 -19.49 -5.22 -1.30
C TYR A 92 -20.43 -6.42 -1.40
N LYS A 93 -20.46 -7.06 -2.56
CA LYS A 93 -21.14 -8.33 -2.80
C LYS A 93 -20.40 -9.14 -3.86
N ASN A 94 -20.40 -10.44 -3.73
CA ASN A 94 -20.03 -11.33 -4.83
C ASN A 94 -21.23 -11.65 -5.72
N ASN A 95 -20.99 -12.29 -6.86
CA ASN A 95 -22.03 -12.57 -7.85
C ASN A 95 -23.12 -13.55 -7.37
N ALA A 96 -22.90 -14.21 -6.22
CA ALA A 96 -23.84 -15.17 -5.67
C ALA A 96 -24.94 -14.54 -4.80
N VAL A 97 -24.81 -13.25 -4.45
CA VAL A 97 -25.76 -12.56 -3.57
C VAL A 97 -26.28 -11.27 -4.19
N THR A 98 -27.51 -10.92 -3.84
CA THR A 98 -28.19 -9.72 -4.37
C THR A 98 -27.96 -8.48 -3.51
N SER A 99 -27.76 -8.64 -2.21
CA SER A 99 -27.58 -7.55 -1.26
C SER A 99 -26.10 -7.26 -0.97
N PHE A 100 -25.76 -5.97 -0.82
CA PHE A 100 -24.44 -5.56 -0.40
C PHE A 100 -24.22 -5.79 1.09
N ASN A 101 -23.13 -6.45 1.44
CA ASN A 101 -22.59 -6.48 2.79
C ASN A 101 -21.93 -5.12 3.13
N ALA A 102 -21.69 -4.88 4.39
CA ALA A 102 -20.93 -3.72 4.86
C ALA A 102 -19.70 -4.17 5.65
N SER A 103 -18.56 -3.51 5.43
CA SER A 103 -17.42 -3.61 6.33
C SER A 103 -17.71 -2.95 7.68
N THR A 104 -16.79 -3.10 8.63
CA THR A 104 -16.69 -2.19 9.75
C THR A 104 -16.43 -0.76 9.24
N GLU A 105 -16.63 0.24 10.10
CA GLU A 105 -16.29 1.62 9.80
C GLU A 105 -14.77 1.82 9.93
N TYR A 106 -14.20 2.50 8.95
CA TYR A 106 -12.82 2.94 8.88
C TYR A 106 -12.78 4.47 8.84
N PHE A 107 -11.58 5.06 8.92
CA PHE A 107 -11.43 6.50 8.82
C PHE A 107 -10.12 6.87 8.11
N PHE A 108 -10.00 8.13 7.71
CA PHE A 108 -8.76 8.75 7.25
C PHE A 108 -8.78 10.25 7.51
N GLN A 109 -7.62 10.87 7.42
CA GLN A 109 -7.43 12.31 7.56
C GLN A 109 -6.97 12.89 6.23
N THR A 110 -7.55 14.02 5.81
CA THR A 110 -7.01 14.85 4.73
C THR A 110 -5.89 15.74 5.25
N GLN A 111 -5.11 16.34 4.35
CA GLN A 111 -3.98 17.20 4.72
C GLN A 111 -4.32 18.14 5.88
N ARG A 112 -3.46 18.20 6.89
CA ARG A 112 -3.56 19.14 7.98
C ARG A 112 -3.27 20.57 7.54
N ASN A 113 -3.96 21.53 8.13
CA ASN A 113 -3.62 22.93 7.94
C ASN A 113 -2.30 23.27 8.66
N LYS A 114 -1.67 24.35 8.24
CA LYS A 114 -0.53 24.92 8.97
C LYS A 114 -0.93 25.25 10.42
N GLY A 115 -0.02 24.96 11.36
CA GLY A 115 -0.24 25.14 12.78
C GLY A 115 -1.02 24.00 13.46
N GLU A 116 -1.54 23.05 12.73
CA GLU A 116 -2.24 21.89 13.28
C GLU A 116 -1.26 20.78 13.66
N ALA A 117 -1.42 20.21 14.84
CA ALA A 117 -0.64 19.05 15.26
C ALA A 117 -1.07 17.80 14.48
N PHE A 118 -0.11 16.97 14.13
CA PHE A 118 -0.35 15.66 13.52
C PHE A 118 0.68 14.64 13.99
N THR A 119 0.36 13.39 13.80
CA THR A 119 1.25 12.24 14.09
C THR A 119 1.45 11.45 12.83
N PHE A 120 2.65 10.96 12.61
CA PHE A 120 2.97 9.96 11.60
C PHE A 120 3.88 8.91 12.20
N THR A 121 3.89 7.70 11.63
CA THR A 121 4.79 6.61 12.03
C THR A 121 5.76 6.30 10.92
N VAL A 122 6.93 5.81 11.31
CA VAL A 122 7.99 5.38 10.39
C VAL A 122 8.41 3.99 10.79
N GLU A 123 8.57 3.11 9.82
CA GLU A 123 9.15 1.78 10.00
C GLU A 123 10.15 1.49 8.89
N SER A 124 10.94 0.44 9.06
CA SER A 124 12.00 0.04 8.13
C SER A 124 12.48 -1.37 8.45
N ASP A 125 13.01 -2.06 7.46
CA ASP A 125 13.76 -3.31 7.63
C ASP A 125 12.96 -4.46 8.25
N GLU A 126 11.72 -4.64 7.87
CA GLU A 126 10.88 -5.73 8.36
C GLU A 126 11.41 -7.11 7.95
N HIS A 127 12.05 -7.20 6.78
CA HIS A 127 12.72 -8.40 6.26
C HIS A 127 11.89 -9.67 6.42
N LEU A 128 10.59 -9.62 6.10
CA LEU A 128 9.66 -10.70 6.41
C LEU A 128 9.90 -11.98 5.61
N TYR A 129 10.65 -11.91 4.53
CA TYR A 129 10.81 -12.98 3.54
C TYR A 129 12.22 -13.54 3.47
N ASP A 130 13.14 -12.96 4.19
CA ASP A 130 14.38 -13.61 4.56
C ASP A 130 14.23 -14.32 5.93
N LYS A 131 15.25 -14.87 6.47
CA LYS A 131 15.18 -15.58 7.77
C LYS A 131 15.30 -14.66 8.99
N LYS A 132 15.27 -13.34 8.81
CA LYS A 132 15.51 -12.35 9.86
C LYS A 132 14.22 -11.81 10.44
N GLY A 133 13.22 -11.54 9.62
CA GLY A 133 11.94 -11.01 10.05
C GLY A 133 11.06 -12.03 10.75
N ILE A 134 10.34 -11.59 11.77
CA ILE A 134 9.38 -12.42 12.52
C ILE A 134 7.98 -11.88 12.28
N ARG A 135 7.19 -12.57 11.46
CA ARG A 135 5.85 -12.15 11.01
C ARG A 135 4.89 -11.81 12.15
N SER A 136 4.91 -12.59 13.24
CA SER A 136 4.07 -12.32 14.41
C SER A 136 4.48 -11.05 15.17
N MET A 137 5.77 -10.72 15.19
CA MET A 137 6.26 -9.46 15.76
C MET A 137 5.88 -8.26 14.88
N TYR A 138 5.97 -8.41 13.57
CA TYR A 138 5.54 -7.37 12.64
C TYR A 138 4.06 -7.02 12.84
N GLN A 139 3.20 -8.01 13.02
CA GLN A 139 1.79 -7.75 13.34
C GLN A 139 1.61 -6.96 14.65
N VAL A 140 2.43 -7.23 15.66
CA VAL A 140 2.44 -6.45 16.92
C VAL A 140 2.90 -5.02 16.67
N THR A 141 3.94 -4.83 15.86
CA THR A 141 4.44 -3.50 15.46
C THR A 141 3.35 -2.68 14.79
N LEU A 142 2.68 -3.25 13.78
CA LEU A 142 1.57 -2.59 13.09
C LEU A 142 0.43 -2.22 14.05
N ASN A 143 0.05 -3.13 14.94
CA ASN A 143 -0.99 -2.86 15.93
C ASN A 143 -0.60 -1.71 16.87
N ASN A 144 0.66 -1.64 17.30
CA ASN A 144 1.17 -0.53 18.13
C ASN A 144 1.15 0.80 17.37
N GLN A 145 1.57 0.81 16.09
CA GLN A 145 1.45 2.00 15.26
C GLN A 145 -0.01 2.49 15.14
N ALA A 146 -0.96 1.57 15.00
CA ALA A 146 -2.38 1.93 14.92
C ALA A 146 -2.91 2.58 16.20
N LEU A 147 -2.36 2.25 17.37
CA LEU A 147 -2.73 2.88 18.66
C LEU A 147 -2.38 4.36 18.71
N ASP A 148 -1.31 4.78 18.03
CA ASP A 148 -0.89 6.17 17.94
C ASP A 148 -1.81 7.02 17.03
N LYS A 149 -2.69 6.36 16.28
CA LYS A 149 -3.66 6.98 15.35
C LYS A 149 -3.02 7.99 14.39
N PRO A 150 -1.92 7.60 13.69
CA PRO A 150 -1.22 8.52 12.83
C PRO A 150 -2.08 8.93 11.63
N ASP A 151 -1.80 10.12 11.09
CA ASP A 151 -2.42 10.60 9.84
C ASP A 151 -1.95 9.80 8.63
N PHE A 152 -0.72 9.25 8.69
CA PHE A 152 -0.14 8.34 7.71
C PHE A 152 1.05 7.57 8.29
N MET A 153 1.48 6.55 7.58
CA MET A 153 2.63 5.69 7.88
C MET A 153 3.60 5.74 6.71
N LEU A 154 4.89 5.79 7.00
CA LEU A 154 5.97 5.76 6.02
C LEU A 154 6.88 4.55 6.28
N SER A 155 6.97 3.63 5.32
CA SER A 155 8.01 2.60 5.28
C SER A 155 9.24 3.14 4.56
N LEU A 156 10.42 2.90 5.11
CA LEU A 156 11.71 3.24 4.51
C LEU A 156 12.27 2.11 3.63
N GLY A 157 11.47 1.06 3.41
CA GLY A 157 11.83 -0.08 2.57
C GLY A 157 12.57 -1.18 3.32
N ASP A 158 13.27 -2.02 2.56
CA ASP A 158 13.86 -3.28 2.98
C ASP A 158 12.80 -4.26 3.55
N ILE A 159 11.69 -4.34 2.83
CA ILE A 159 10.53 -5.16 3.19
C ILE A 159 10.84 -6.66 2.99
N PHE A 160 11.54 -7.00 1.91
CA PHE A 160 11.61 -8.37 1.41
C PHE A 160 12.89 -9.11 1.75
N GLY A 161 14.04 -8.51 1.55
CA GLY A 161 15.33 -9.11 1.86
C GLY A 161 15.89 -10.09 0.81
N ASP A 162 15.22 -10.28 -0.33
CA ASP A 162 15.54 -11.31 -1.33
C ASP A 162 16.30 -10.83 -2.57
N ASP A 163 16.74 -9.58 -2.61
CA ASP A 163 17.50 -9.00 -3.72
C ASP A 163 18.90 -9.60 -3.89
N HIS A 164 19.40 -10.33 -2.91
CA HIS A 164 20.70 -10.99 -2.98
C HIS A 164 20.80 -12.11 -4.03
N TYR A 165 19.65 -12.59 -4.54
CA TYR A 165 19.61 -13.68 -5.52
C TYR A 165 18.75 -13.33 -6.72
N PRO A 166 19.01 -12.21 -7.43
CA PRO A 166 18.17 -11.76 -8.53
C PRO A 166 18.07 -12.74 -9.70
N THR A 167 19.01 -13.67 -9.83
CA THR A 167 19.00 -14.70 -10.85
C THR A 167 18.03 -15.86 -10.56
N THR A 168 17.54 -15.97 -9.34
CA THR A 168 16.62 -17.03 -8.92
C THR A 168 15.19 -16.53 -8.70
N ILE A 169 15.01 -15.24 -8.49
CA ILE A 169 13.69 -14.61 -8.30
C ILE A 169 13.00 -14.42 -9.65
N THR A 170 11.72 -14.71 -9.69
CA THR A 170 10.86 -14.47 -10.85
C THR A 170 9.87 -13.34 -10.60
N SER A 171 9.26 -12.82 -11.66
CA SER A 171 8.18 -11.84 -11.54
C SER A 171 7.01 -12.36 -10.69
N ASN A 172 6.71 -13.66 -10.76
CA ASN A 172 5.63 -14.24 -9.94
C ASN A 172 6.01 -14.32 -8.45
N ASP A 173 7.26 -14.52 -8.12
CA ASP A 173 7.71 -14.51 -6.72
C ASP A 173 7.49 -13.13 -6.11
N LEU A 174 7.86 -12.05 -6.82
CA LEU A 174 7.58 -10.69 -6.37
C LEU A 174 6.08 -10.40 -6.27
N ASN A 175 5.27 -10.88 -7.21
CA ASN A 175 3.81 -10.80 -7.11
C ASN A 175 3.30 -11.42 -5.81
N LEU A 176 3.76 -12.61 -5.47
CA LEU A 176 3.34 -13.32 -4.27
C LEU A 176 3.84 -12.62 -3.00
N LEU A 177 5.07 -12.11 -2.98
CA LEU A 177 5.63 -11.35 -1.86
C LEU A 177 4.82 -10.09 -1.58
N HIS A 178 4.57 -9.26 -2.58
CA HIS A 178 3.75 -8.04 -2.41
C HIS A 178 2.32 -8.35 -2.01
N LYS A 179 1.73 -9.41 -2.56
CA LYS A 179 0.38 -9.85 -2.21
C LYS A 179 0.28 -10.29 -0.74
N ASP A 180 1.29 -11.01 -0.24
CA ASP A 180 1.35 -11.46 1.15
C ASP A 180 1.62 -10.27 2.09
N TYR A 181 2.59 -9.42 1.78
CA TYR A 181 2.88 -8.20 2.56
C TYR A 181 1.65 -7.28 2.68
N ARG A 182 0.88 -7.16 1.62
CA ARG A 182 -0.37 -6.40 1.63
C ARG A 182 -1.36 -6.88 2.68
N GLN A 183 -1.35 -8.17 3.07
CA GLN A 183 -2.25 -8.68 4.11
C GLN A 183 -1.89 -8.11 5.48
N TYR A 184 -0.60 -7.96 5.78
CA TYR A 184 -0.15 -7.31 7.02
C TYR A 184 -0.54 -5.84 7.04
N LEU A 185 -0.21 -5.09 6.00
CA LEU A 185 -0.59 -3.69 5.87
C LEU A 185 -2.10 -3.48 5.94
N GLY A 186 -2.88 -4.37 5.34
CA GLY A 186 -4.34 -4.32 5.37
C GLY A 186 -4.95 -4.34 6.77
N ALA A 187 -4.20 -4.76 7.78
CA ALA A 187 -4.64 -4.74 9.19
C ALA A 187 -4.78 -3.31 9.75
N ILE A 188 -4.03 -2.33 9.22
CA ILE A 188 -4.04 -0.94 9.70
C ILE A 188 -4.21 0.09 8.58
N CYS A 189 -3.69 -0.20 7.39
CA CYS A 189 -3.70 0.76 6.27
C CYS A 189 -5.08 0.98 5.64
N HIS A 190 -6.11 0.28 6.10
CA HIS A 190 -7.49 0.67 5.87
C HIS A 190 -7.87 2.02 6.53
N SER A 191 -7.10 2.51 7.51
CA SER A 191 -7.34 3.79 8.18
C SER A 191 -6.11 4.69 8.23
N ILE A 192 -4.93 4.15 7.94
CA ILE A 192 -3.64 4.85 7.96
C ILE A 192 -3.05 4.79 6.56
N PRO A 193 -3.08 5.88 5.78
CA PRO A 193 -2.46 5.94 4.47
C PRO A 193 -1.00 5.52 4.48
N PHE A 194 -0.61 4.69 3.52
CA PHE A 194 0.70 4.11 3.39
C PHE A 194 1.54 4.85 2.35
N TYR A 195 2.77 5.18 2.73
CA TYR A 195 3.82 5.66 1.85
C TYR A 195 5.01 4.71 1.93
N ILE A 196 5.70 4.52 0.82
CA ILE A 196 6.92 3.72 0.77
C ILE A 196 8.06 4.53 0.16
N SER A 197 9.21 4.51 0.85
CA SER A 197 10.52 4.78 0.30
C SER A 197 11.21 3.45 -0.04
N LEU A 198 12.05 3.43 -1.06
CA LEU A 198 12.75 2.22 -1.47
C LEU A 198 14.03 2.05 -0.68
N GLY A 199 14.23 0.85 -0.12
CA GLY A 199 15.49 0.37 0.37
C GLY A 199 16.28 -0.37 -0.72
N ASN A 200 17.41 -0.97 -0.36
CA ASN A 200 18.20 -1.73 -1.33
C ASN A 200 17.62 -3.12 -1.62
N HIS A 201 16.80 -3.64 -0.73
CA HIS A 201 16.19 -4.97 -0.85
C HIS A 201 14.91 -5.01 -1.70
N GLU A 202 14.35 -3.88 -2.12
CA GLU A 202 13.29 -3.87 -3.12
C GLU A 202 13.78 -4.25 -4.51
N GLY A 203 15.11 -4.21 -4.74
CA GLY A 203 15.71 -4.64 -5.99
C GLY A 203 15.47 -3.72 -7.19
N GLU A 204 14.93 -2.53 -6.97
CA GLU A 204 14.62 -1.57 -8.03
C GLU A 204 15.84 -0.74 -8.47
N ASN A 205 17.01 -1.35 -8.50
CA ASN A 205 18.29 -0.71 -8.80
C ASN A 205 18.57 -0.63 -10.31
N ASP A 206 19.17 0.46 -10.76
CA ASP A 206 19.47 0.71 -12.18
C ASP A 206 20.40 -0.35 -12.79
N PHE A 207 21.36 -0.85 -12.03
CA PHE A 207 22.26 -1.90 -12.50
C PHE A 207 21.54 -3.22 -12.83
N TYR A 208 20.32 -3.46 -12.33
CA TYR A 208 19.47 -4.56 -12.77
C TYR A 208 18.59 -4.16 -13.96
N LEU A 209 18.26 -2.89 -14.14
CA LEU A 209 17.28 -2.42 -15.12
C LEU A 209 17.61 -2.86 -16.56
N ASN A 210 18.90 -2.81 -16.91
CA ASN A 210 19.37 -3.14 -18.25
C ASN A 210 19.80 -4.61 -18.42
N GLN A 211 19.60 -5.45 -17.40
CA GLN A 211 19.91 -6.88 -17.45
C GLN A 211 18.72 -7.66 -18.04
N ASN A 212 18.78 -8.02 -19.32
CA ASN A 212 17.75 -8.78 -20.01
C ASN A 212 16.31 -8.21 -19.89
N PRO A 213 16.09 -6.90 -20.17
CA PRO A 213 14.77 -6.32 -20.05
C PRO A 213 13.78 -6.93 -21.05
N PRO A 214 12.46 -7.02 -20.74
CA PRO A 214 11.84 -6.57 -19.48
C PRO A 214 11.95 -7.58 -18.33
N ASN A 215 12.74 -8.63 -18.47
CA ASN A 215 12.80 -9.77 -17.54
C ASN A 215 13.93 -9.58 -16.53
N ASN A 216 13.75 -8.64 -15.62
CA ASN A 216 14.71 -8.39 -14.55
C ASN A 216 14.02 -7.89 -13.27
N LEU A 217 14.75 -7.92 -12.16
CA LEU A 217 14.26 -7.57 -10.84
C LEU A 217 13.77 -6.13 -10.74
N ALA A 218 14.48 -5.17 -11.36
CA ALA A 218 14.11 -3.76 -11.29
C ALA A 218 12.77 -3.47 -11.97
N VAL A 219 12.52 -4.06 -13.13
CA VAL A 219 11.24 -3.92 -13.86
C VAL A 219 10.11 -4.57 -13.07
N TRP A 220 10.31 -5.80 -12.59
CA TRP A 220 9.28 -6.55 -11.86
C TRP A 220 8.97 -5.92 -10.51
N GLY A 221 10.00 -5.46 -9.77
CA GLY A 221 9.84 -4.79 -8.47
C GLY A 221 8.98 -3.55 -8.60
N THR A 222 9.33 -2.66 -9.54
CA THR A 222 8.55 -1.45 -9.80
C THR A 222 7.11 -1.76 -10.21
N TYR A 223 6.93 -2.75 -11.09
CA TYR A 223 5.60 -3.13 -11.57
C TYR A 223 4.70 -3.60 -10.41
N TRP A 224 5.16 -4.57 -9.61
CA TRP A 224 4.34 -5.14 -8.55
C TRP A 224 4.14 -4.18 -7.38
N ARG A 225 5.14 -3.36 -7.02
CA ARG A 225 4.97 -2.30 -6.03
C ARG A 225 3.86 -1.32 -6.44
N LYS A 226 3.91 -0.79 -7.64
CA LYS A 226 2.87 0.11 -8.18
C LYS A 226 1.50 -0.56 -8.30
N TYR A 227 1.48 -1.86 -8.59
CA TYR A 227 0.25 -2.64 -8.68
C TYR A 227 -0.44 -2.79 -7.33
N TYR A 228 0.32 -3.00 -6.26
CA TYR A 228 -0.24 -3.28 -4.94
C TYR A 228 -0.43 -2.04 -4.06
N TYR A 229 0.36 -0.99 -4.24
CA TYR A 229 0.33 0.20 -3.38
C TYR A 229 0.13 1.48 -4.18
N PRO A 230 -0.78 2.38 -3.76
CA PRO A 230 -1.00 3.66 -4.42
C PRO A 230 0.06 4.69 -3.98
N ASN A 231 1.27 4.62 -4.54
CA ASN A 231 2.33 5.58 -4.28
C ASN A 231 2.09 6.92 -4.99
N PRO A 232 2.60 8.04 -4.44
CA PRO A 232 2.51 9.34 -5.08
C PRO A 232 3.21 9.39 -6.44
N SER A 233 2.59 10.08 -7.37
CA SER A 233 3.19 10.58 -8.60
C SER A 233 2.93 12.08 -8.73
N PRO A 234 3.74 12.84 -9.49
CA PRO A 234 3.58 14.29 -9.62
C PRO A 234 2.18 14.71 -10.05
N ASN A 235 1.62 15.69 -9.34
CA ASN A 235 0.36 16.33 -9.64
C ASN A 235 0.32 17.73 -9.01
N THR A 236 -0.84 18.30 -8.77
CA THR A 236 -0.97 19.62 -8.12
C THR A 236 -0.63 19.64 -6.64
N PHE A 237 -0.53 18.48 -6.00
CA PHE A 237 -0.25 18.33 -4.56
C PHE A 237 1.13 17.69 -4.29
N TYR A 238 1.49 16.68 -5.06
CA TYR A 238 2.78 15.99 -4.97
C TYR A 238 3.74 16.50 -6.05
N SER A 239 4.99 16.78 -5.69
CA SER A 239 6.11 16.87 -6.63
C SER A 239 6.90 15.56 -6.63
N GLY A 240 7.76 15.34 -7.62
CA GLY A 240 8.57 14.11 -7.65
C GLY A 240 9.03 13.74 -9.06
N ASN A 241 9.29 12.45 -9.23
CA ASN A 241 9.73 11.90 -10.51
C ASN A 241 8.64 12.02 -11.57
N SER A 242 8.94 12.73 -12.65
CA SER A 242 8.08 12.86 -13.83
C SER A 242 8.59 12.06 -15.05
N GLU A 243 9.73 11.37 -14.91
CA GLU A 243 10.31 10.58 -15.99
C GLU A 243 9.45 9.35 -16.29
N VAL A 244 9.46 8.96 -17.55
CA VAL A 244 8.80 7.75 -18.03
C VAL A 244 9.91 6.79 -18.44
N GLU A 245 9.94 5.63 -17.80
CA GLU A 245 10.88 4.57 -18.12
C GLU A 245 10.24 3.52 -19.03
N ASP A 246 11.09 2.84 -19.79
CA ASP A 246 10.70 1.81 -20.74
C ASP A 246 10.19 0.52 -20.06
N TYR A 247 9.96 -0.50 -20.83
CA TYR A 247 9.60 -1.87 -20.43
C TYR A 247 8.29 -1.98 -19.65
N GLY A 248 7.37 -1.02 -19.82
CA GLY A 248 6.08 -0.98 -19.13
C GLY A 248 6.15 -0.44 -17.72
N VAL A 249 7.30 0.04 -17.27
CA VAL A 249 7.48 0.69 -15.97
C VAL A 249 6.69 2.00 -15.91
N GLY A 250 6.75 2.80 -16.96
CA GLY A 250 6.16 4.15 -16.96
C GLY A 250 6.84 5.06 -15.94
N ASN A 251 6.10 5.89 -15.24
CA ASN A 251 6.66 6.64 -14.12
C ASN A 251 6.94 5.67 -12.96
N PRO A 252 8.17 5.60 -12.43
CA PRO A 252 8.51 4.63 -11.38
C PRO A 252 7.94 4.96 -10.00
N GLU A 253 7.40 6.16 -9.76
CA GLU A 253 6.81 6.57 -8.47
C GLU A 253 7.75 6.32 -7.27
N ASN A 254 9.03 6.65 -7.44
CA ASN A 254 10.10 6.25 -6.54
C ASN A 254 10.61 7.38 -5.64
N TYR A 255 10.55 8.65 -6.09
CA TYR A 255 10.84 9.80 -5.25
C TYR A 255 9.78 10.87 -5.41
N TYR A 256 9.40 11.49 -4.29
CA TYR A 256 8.32 12.47 -4.25
C TYR A 256 8.36 13.33 -2.99
N ALA A 257 7.63 14.44 -3.00
CA ALA A 257 7.50 15.31 -1.85
C ALA A 257 6.08 15.86 -1.73
N TRP A 258 5.70 16.15 -0.49
CA TRP A 258 4.45 16.80 -0.14
C TRP A 258 4.56 17.59 1.17
N THR A 259 3.63 18.51 1.38
CA THR A 259 3.51 19.23 2.65
C THR A 259 2.35 18.66 3.47
N TRP A 260 2.56 18.50 4.79
CA TRP A 260 1.52 18.10 5.73
C TRP A 260 1.63 18.96 6.99
N GLY A 261 0.60 19.77 7.29
CA GLY A 261 0.74 20.80 8.32
C GLY A 261 1.87 21.79 7.98
N ASP A 262 2.81 21.93 8.88
CA ASP A 262 4.00 22.78 8.71
C ASP A 262 5.23 22.01 8.21
N ALA A 263 5.13 20.69 8.00
CA ALA A 263 6.25 19.86 7.62
C ALA A 263 6.26 19.59 6.10
N LEU A 264 7.43 19.74 5.49
CA LEU A 264 7.74 19.24 4.14
C LEU A 264 8.36 17.86 4.26
N PHE A 265 7.73 16.87 3.65
CA PHE A 265 8.26 15.52 3.52
C PHE A 265 8.89 15.35 2.14
N VAL A 266 10.13 14.86 2.12
CA VAL A 266 10.87 14.58 0.90
C VAL A 266 11.36 13.14 0.94
N VAL A 267 10.79 12.29 0.11
CA VAL A 267 11.18 10.89 -0.05
C VAL A 267 12.15 10.79 -1.21
N LEU A 268 13.30 10.19 -0.95
CA LEU A 268 14.38 10.01 -1.92
C LEU A 268 14.53 8.53 -2.24
N ASP A 269 14.91 8.24 -3.48
CA ASP A 269 15.34 6.92 -3.91
C ASP A 269 16.85 6.91 -4.07
N ALA A 270 17.53 6.23 -3.17
CA ALA A 270 18.97 6.17 -3.15
C ALA A 270 19.55 5.14 -4.14
N TYR A 271 18.72 4.27 -4.73
CA TYR A 271 19.18 3.08 -5.42
C TYR A 271 18.86 3.06 -6.92
N ARG A 272 17.75 3.66 -7.36
CA ARG A 272 17.29 3.59 -8.76
C ARG A 272 18.32 4.07 -9.77
N TYR A 273 19.15 5.04 -9.39
CA TYR A 273 20.13 5.67 -10.30
C TYR A 273 21.56 5.24 -10.05
N GLN A 274 21.74 4.14 -9.32
CA GLN A 274 23.05 3.52 -9.16
C GLN A 274 23.35 2.66 -10.39
N SER A 275 24.38 3.03 -11.14
CA SER A 275 24.82 2.29 -12.32
C SER A 275 25.78 1.14 -12.04
N ALA A 276 26.24 0.99 -10.79
CA ALA A 276 27.15 -0.08 -10.37
C ALA A 276 26.68 -0.77 -9.08
N ASP A 277 26.89 -2.08 -9.01
CA ASP A 277 26.47 -2.94 -7.89
C ASP A 277 27.33 -2.84 -6.61
N GLY A 278 28.30 -1.96 -6.60
CA GLY A 278 29.21 -1.79 -5.46
C GLY A 278 30.31 -2.85 -5.31
N SER A 279 30.32 -3.86 -6.14
CA SER A 279 31.27 -4.98 -6.03
C SER A 279 32.66 -4.68 -6.56
N SER A 280 32.82 -3.63 -7.36
CA SER A 280 34.12 -3.29 -7.98
C SER A 280 34.27 -1.79 -8.19
N GLU A 281 35.39 -1.26 -7.77
CA GLU A 281 35.88 0.10 -7.95
C GLU A 281 35.06 1.23 -7.30
N LYS A 282 35.77 2.25 -6.81
CA LYS A 282 35.13 3.45 -6.26
C LYS A 282 34.28 4.14 -7.31
N PRO A 283 33.01 4.45 -6.97
CA PRO A 283 32.09 5.05 -7.91
C PRO A 283 32.59 6.39 -8.43
N LYS A 284 32.31 6.66 -9.67
CA LYS A 284 32.45 7.98 -10.26
C LYS A 284 31.25 8.83 -9.82
N THR A 285 31.45 10.11 -9.70
CA THR A 285 30.62 11.13 -9.09
C THR A 285 29.08 10.94 -9.05
N TRP A 286 28.43 10.42 -10.08
CA TRP A 286 26.96 10.24 -10.11
C TRP A 286 26.51 8.79 -10.18
N ASP A 287 27.44 7.83 -10.17
CA ASP A 287 27.13 6.41 -10.34
C ASP A 287 26.60 5.74 -9.06
N TRP A 288 26.81 6.39 -7.91
CA TRP A 288 26.41 5.91 -6.57
C TRP A 288 25.73 7.02 -5.76
N THR A 289 24.81 7.68 -6.35
CA THR A 289 24.09 8.79 -5.72
C THR A 289 22.63 8.76 -6.13
N LEU A 290 21.90 9.78 -5.75
CA LEU A 290 20.51 10.02 -6.16
C LEU A 290 20.36 10.21 -7.68
N GLY A 291 21.45 10.31 -8.43
CA GLY A 291 21.42 10.76 -9.81
C GLY A 291 21.16 12.27 -9.92
N LYS A 292 21.66 12.87 -11.02
CA LYS A 292 21.59 14.33 -11.17
C LYS A 292 20.17 14.88 -11.19
N LYS A 293 19.25 14.19 -11.87
CA LYS A 293 17.86 14.66 -12.00
C LYS A 293 17.15 14.72 -10.65
N GLN A 294 17.27 13.67 -9.84
CA GLN A 294 16.68 13.64 -8.51
C GLN A 294 17.33 14.66 -7.57
N TYR A 295 18.65 14.82 -7.66
CA TYR A 295 19.35 15.85 -6.91
C TYR A 295 18.87 17.25 -7.25
N ASP A 296 18.76 17.58 -8.54
CA ASP A 296 18.27 18.89 -8.99
C ASP A 296 16.83 19.14 -8.54
N TRP A 297 15.96 18.12 -8.64
CA TRP A 297 14.60 18.19 -8.13
C TRP A 297 14.57 18.40 -6.60
N MET A 298 15.34 17.63 -5.84
CA MET A 298 15.44 17.80 -4.38
C MET A 298 15.87 19.22 -4.03
N ARG A 299 16.93 19.72 -4.68
CA ARG A 299 17.43 21.07 -4.47
C ARG A 299 16.40 22.15 -4.78
N SER A 300 15.55 21.94 -5.77
CA SER A 300 14.49 22.90 -6.12
C SER A 300 13.25 22.79 -5.23
N THR A 301 13.11 21.68 -4.52
CA THR A 301 12.00 21.40 -3.60
C THR A 301 12.26 21.98 -2.21
N LEU A 302 13.51 22.01 -1.78
CA LEU A 302 13.97 22.62 -0.53
C LEU A 302 14.14 24.15 -0.64
#